data_87fa22e8f5d3208ec4acf7a2125d01ad
#
_entry.id   87fa22e8f5d3208ec4acf7a2125d01ad
#
_cell.length_a   1.000
_cell.length_b   1.000
_cell.length_c   1.000
_cell.angle_alpha   90.00
_cell.angle_beta   90.00
_cell.angle_gamma   90.00
#
_symmetry.space_group_name_H-M   'P 1'
#
loop_
_entity.id
_entity.type
_entity.pdbx_description
1 polymer ?
#
loop_
_entity_poly.entity_id
_entity_poly.type
_entity_poly.pdbx_seq_one_letter_code
_entity_poly.pdbx_strand_id
1 'polypeptide(L)'
;LSVFGPVREKDYTPIEADDTPAPNTAYGFSKLKAELYIQSIPGFPYVIYRPTGVYGPRETDYFLMAKSIQKHVDFSVGFRRQDLTFVYVKDIVQAIFLGIEKNVTRRTYFLTDGNVYKSRAFSDLIQKELGNPFVLHLKCPLIVLKVISLLAEFIATRSGKSSTLNSDKYKIMKQRNWQCDIIPTINELGYAPEYDLEKGVHETIAWYKNEGWL
;
A
#
# COMPACT_ATOMS: atom_id res chain seq x y z
N LEU A 1 -2.78 -6.43 0.12
CA LEU A 1 -2.40 -7.05 1.41
C LEU A 1 -3.43 -6.80 2.54
N SER A 2 -4.42 -5.93 2.33
CA SER A 2 -5.43 -5.51 3.32
C SER A 2 -6.29 -6.63 3.93
N VAL A 3 -6.26 -7.84 3.37
CA VAL A 3 -6.96 -9.02 3.91
C VAL A 3 -6.36 -9.54 5.23
N PHE A 4 -5.15 -9.11 5.60
CA PHE A 4 -4.50 -9.58 6.82
C PHE A 4 -4.69 -8.51 7.91
N GLY A 5 -4.81 -7.54 8.16
CA GLY A 5 -4.80 -6.68 9.35
C GLY A 5 -3.44 -6.71 10.07
N PRO A 6 -3.37 -6.30 11.34
CA PRO A 6 -2.13 -6.29 12.11
C PRO A 6 -1.63 -7.71 12.39
N VAL A 7 -0.62 -8.14 11.65
CA VAL A 7 -0.03 -9.48 11.74
C VAL A 7 1.47 -9.35 11.91
N ARG A 8 2.10 -10.25 12.69
CA ARG A 8 3.55 -10.31 12.92
C ARG A 8 4.20 -8.96 13.32
N GLU A 9 3.46 -8.11 14.06
CA GLU A 9 3.93 -6.79 14.50
C GLU A 9 4.87 -6.83 15.71
N LYS A 10 5.11 -7.98 16.30
CA LYS A 10 6.01 -8.14 17.47
C LYS A 10 7.44 -8.36 17.01
N ASP A 11 7.64 -9.25 16.07
CA ASP A 11 8.91 -9.73 15.54
C ASP A 11 9.27 -9.11 14.19
N TYR A 12 8.32 -8.51 13.51
CA TYR A 12 8.50 -7.91 12.17
C TYR A 12 9.00 -8.91 11.13
N THR A 13 8.51 -10.15 11.22
CA THR A 13 8.75 -11.15 10.16
C THR A 13 7.79 -10.95 8.99
N PRO A 14 8.12 -11.38 7.78
CA PRO A 14 7.22 -11.31 6.64
C PRO A 14 5.93 -12.10 6.85
N ILE A 15 4.83 -11.60 6.31
CA ILE A 15 3.55 -12.32 6.20
C ILE A 15 3.74 -13.43 5.17
N GLU A 16 3.40 -14.65 5.52
CA GLU A 16 3.54 -15.83 4.69
C GLU A 16 2.21 -16.24 4.04
N ALA A 17 2.27 -17.08 3.02
CA ALA A 17 1.09 -17.49 2.25
C ALA A 17 0.06 -18.28 3.08
N ASP A 18 0.53 -18.99 4.10
CA ASP A 18 -0.27 -19.81 5.04
C ASP A 18 -0.76 -19.04 6.27
N ASP A 19 -0.34 -17.79 6.46
CA ASP A 19 -0.91 -16.94 7.51
C ASP A 19 -2.42 -16.76 7.28
N THR A 20 -3.19 -16.90 8.35
CA THR A 20 -4.64 -16.76 8.29
C THR A 20 -5.05 -15.30 8.06
N PRO A 21 -5.79 -14.98 6.98
CA PRO A 21 -6.33 -13.65 6.77
C PRO A 21 -7.24 -13.21 7.91
N ALA A 22 -6.97 -12.02 8.48
CA ALA A 22 -7.72 -11.46 9.60
C ALA A 22 -7.90 -9.94 9.42
N PRO A 23 -8.71 -9.51 8.42
CA PRO A 23 -8.90 -8.09 8.14
C PRO A 23 -9.56 -7.37 9.30
N ASN A 24 -9.22 -6.10 9.48
CA ASN A 24 -9.80 -5.23 10.50
C ASN A 24 -10.46 -3.96 9.93
N THR A 25 -10.56 -3.89 8.60
CA THR A 25 -11.20 -2.77 7.86
C THR A 25 -12.33 -3.29 7.00
N ALA A 26 -13.35 -2.45 6.72
CA ALA A 26 -14.45 -2.79 5.83
C ALA A 26 -13.95 -3.19 4.42
N TYR A 27 -12.94 -2.45 3.92
CA TYR A 27 -12.27 -2.77 2.66
C TYR A 27 -11.63 -4.16 2.70
N GLY A 28 -10.82 -4.46 3.72
CA GLY A 28 -10.16 -5.75 3.88
C GLY A 28 -11.16 -6.91 3.96
N PHE A 29 -12.25 -6.75 4.72
CA PHE A 29 -13.34 -7.72 4.78
C PHE A 29 -14.00 -7.96 3.41
N SER A 30 -14.26 -6.89 2.66
CA SER A 30 -14.86 -7.02 1.33
C SER A 30 -13.96 -7.79 0.36
N LYS A 31 -12.64 -7.55 0.41
CA LYS A 31 -11.66 -8.27 -0.41
C LYS A 31 -11.54 -9.73 0.00
N LEU A 32 -11.50 -10.03 1.30
CA LEU A 32 -11.46 -11.42 1.76
C LEU A 32 -12.72 -12.18 1.36
N LYS A 33 -13.90 -11.57 1.47
CA LYS A 33 -15.16 -12.19 1.00
C LYS A 33 -15.13 -12.48 -0.51
N ALA A 34 -14.57 -11.56 -1.30
CA ALA A 34 -14.43 -11.78 -2.74
C ALA A 34 -13.46 -12.93 -3.06
N GLU A 35 -12.31 -13.01 -2.36
CA GLU A 35 -11.38 -14.13 -2.50
C GLU A 35 -12.05 -15.46 -2.16
N LEU A 36 -12.71 -15.56 -1.00
CA LEU A 36 -13.39 -16.78 -0.57
C LEU A 36 -14.51 -17.19 -1.53
N TYR A 37 -15.27 -16.22 -2.04
CA TYR A 37 -16.31 -16.49 -3.04
C TYR A 37 -15.74 -17.09 -4.33
N ILE A 38 -14.70 -16.48 -4.89
CA ILE A 38 -14.04 -16.98 -6.10
C ILE A 38 -13.48 -18.40 -5.87
N GLN A 39 -12.85 -18.62 -4.72
CA GLN A 39 -12.28 -19.91 -4.33
C GLN A 39 -13.34 -21.00 -4.15
N SER A 40 -14.55 -20.64 -3.75
CA SER A 40 -15.65 -21.58 -3.54
C SER A 40 -16.29 -22.12 -4.84
N ILE A 41 -16.00 -21.50 -5.99
CA ILE A 41 -16.58 -21.93 -7.27
C ILE A 41 -15.83 -23.15 -7.81
N PRO A 42 -16.47 -24.31 -7.93
CA PRO A 42 -15.79 -25.52 -8.42
C PRO A 42 -15.29 -25.33 -9.86
N GLY A 43 -14.03 -25.71 -10.10
CA GLY A 43 -13.43 -25.67 -11.44
C GLY A 43 -13.13 -24.28 -12.00
N PHE A 44 -13.48 -23.21 -11.29
CA PHE A 44 -13.23 -21.85 -11.77
C PHE A 44 -11.72 -21.54 -11.76
N PRO A 45 -11.13 -21.13 -12.88
CA PRO A 45 -9.73 -20.73 -12.94
C PRO A 45 -9.58 -19.30 -12.39
N TYR A 46 -8.66 -19.10 -11.44
CA TYR A 46 -8.37 -17.77 -10.88
C TYR A 46 -6.90 -17.63 -10.47
N VAL A 47 -6.42 -16.40 -10.47
CA VAL A 47 -5.21 -16.01 -9.75
C VAL A 47 -5.55 -14.80 -8.89
N ILE A 48 -5.15 -14.83 -7.62
CA ILE A 48 -5.34 -13.74 -6.67
C ILE A 48 -3.99 -13.07 -6.44
N TYR A 49 -3.90 -11.80 -6.77
CA TYR A 49 -2.74 -11.00 -6.44
C TYR A 49 -3.03 -10.12 -5.21
N ARG A 50 -2.14 -10.18 -4.23
CA ARG A 50 -2.20 -9.40 -2.99
C ARG A 50 -1.05 -8.39 -2.95
N PRO A 51 -1.14 -7.29 -3.71
CA PRO A 51 -0.11 -6.27 -3.68
C PRO A 51 -0.06 -5.56 -2.33
N THR A 52 1.10 -4.99 -2.01
CA THR A 52 1.32 -4.09 -0.86
C THR A 52 0.91 -2.66 -1.20
N GLY A 53 1.65 -1.66 -0.78
CA GLY A 53 1.38 -0.26 -1.14
C GLY A 53 1.59 -0.02 -2.64
N VAL A 54 0.51 -0.03 -3.41
CA VAL A 54 0.56 0.22 -4.86
C VAL A 54 0.73 1.69 -5.12
N TYR A 55 1.69 2.06 -5.96
CA TYR A 55 1.92 3.44 -6.37
C TYR A 55 2.28 3.54 -7.86
N GLY A 56 2.23 4.76 -8.38
CA GLY A 56 2.50 5.04 -9.80
C GLY A 56 1.63 6.18 -10.34
N PRO A 57 1.64 6.40 -11.67
CA PRO A 57 0.77 7.36 -12.34
C PRO A 57 -0.70 7.25 -11.95
N ARG A 58 -1.37 8.40 -11.73
CA ARG A 58 -2.80 8.54 -11.37
C ARG A 58 -3.16 8.10 -9.95
N GLU A 59 -2.20 7.66 -9.15
CA GLU A 59 -2.45 7.32 -7.75
C GLU A 59 -2.62 8.62 -6.93
N THR A 60 -3.66 8.69 -6.10
CA THR A 60 -4.09 9.94 -5.45
C THR A 60 -3.61 10.10 -4.01
N ASP A 61 -3.39 9.02 -3.26
CA ASP A 61 -2.93 9.10 -1.88
C ASP A 61 -1.47 9.64 -1.79
N TYR A 62 -0.57 9.11 -2.64
CA TYR A 62 0.82 9.58 -2.73
C TYR A 62 0.93 10.93 -3.43
N PHE A 63 0.00 11.25 -4.34
CA PHE A 63 -0.13 12.60 -4.88
C PHE A 63 -0.44 13.64 -3.79
N LEU A 64 -1.36 13.33 -2.87
CA LEU A 64 -1.65 14.21 -1.73
C LEU A 64 -0.43 14.39 -0.82
N MET A 65 0.38 13.33 -0.63
CA MET A 65 1.65 13.42 0.07
C MET A 65 2.63 14.36 -0.67
N ALA A 66 2.78 14.22 -1.98
CA ALA A 66 3.62 15.11 -2.78
C ALA A 66 3.18 16.58 -2.70
N LYS A 67 1.87 16.83 -2.77
CA LYS A 67 1.31 18.19 -2.54
C LYS A 67 1.59 18.75 -1.15
N SER A 68 1.55 17.91 -0.12
CA SER A 68 1.89 18.32 1.24
C SER A 68 3.35 18.72 1.35
N ILE A 69 4.25 17.91 0.77
CA ILE A 69 5.69 18.19 0.73
C ILE A 69 5.99 19.46 -0.09
N GLN A 70 5.32 19.66 -1.21
CA GLN A 70 5.41 20.92 -2.00
C GLN A 70 5.00 22.14 -1.17
N LYS A 71 4.08 21.98 -0.22
CA LYS A 71 3.67 22.99 0.75
C LYS A 71 4.53 23.02 2.02
N HIS A 72 5.71 22.41 1.97
CA HIS A 72 6.69 22.38 3.04
C HIS A 72 6.28 21.60 4.30
N VAL A 73 5.35 20.66 4.20
CA VAL A 73 4.91 19.84 5.34
C VAL A 73 4.90 18.36 4.98
N ASP A 74 5.54 17.54 5.83
CA ASP A 74 5.49 16.07 5.76
C ASP A 74 4.92 15.51 7.07
N PHE A 75 3.91 14.66 6.96
CA PHE A 75 3.26 14.01 8.08
C PHE A 75 3.65 12.55 8.17
N SER A 76 4.19 12.14 9.32
CA SER A 76 4.41 10.74 9.66
C SER A 76 3.54 10.30 10.83
N VAL A 77 3.19 9.01 10.88
CA VAL A 77 2.25 8.48 11.85
C VAL A 77 2.97 7.74 12.98
N GLY A 78 2.70 8.17 14.21
CA GLY A 78 3.21 7.54 15.42
C GLY A 78 4.72 7.69 15.61
N PHE A 79 5.22 7.02 16.65
CA PHE A 79 6.64 7.08 17.04
C PHE A 79 7.31 5.69 17.02
N ARG A 80 6.54 4.65 16.72
CA ARG A 80 7.06 3.28 16.67
C ARG A 80 7.57 2.96 15.28
N ARG A 81 8.48 1.99 15.20
CA ARG A 81 8.95 1.42 13.95
C ARG A 81 7.78 0.95 13.08
N GLN A 82 7.82 1.29 11.81
CA GLN A 82 6.99 0.72 10.76
C GLN A 82 7.91 0.19 9.66
N ASP A 83 7.65 -1.03 9.25
CA ASP A 83 8.30 -1.66 8.11
C ASP A 83 7.26 -1.77 6.99
N LEU A 84 7.51 -1.02 5.93
CA LEU A 84 6.60 -0.84 4.80
C LEU A 84 7.18 -1.51 3.57
N THR A 85 6.31 -1.99 2.71
CA THR A 85 6.66 -2.52 1.40
C THR A 85 5.78 -1.88 0.35
N PHE A 86 6.31 -1.74 -0.85
CA PHE A 86 5.63 -1.07 -1.96
C PHE A 86 5.74 -1.91 -3.23
N VAL A 87 4.89 -1.63 -4.19
CA VAL A 87 4.98 -2.19 -5.53
C VAL A 87 4.57 -1.15 -6.56
N TYR A 88 5.38 -0.96 -7.57
CA TYR A 88 5.06 -0.07 -8.67
C TYR A 88 4.02 -0.70 -9.60
N VAL A 89 3.10 0.10 -10.11
CA VAL A 89 1.96 -0.41 -10.90
C VAL A 89 2.39 -1.24 -12.11
N LYS A 90 3.51 -0.92 -12.77
CA LYS A 90 4.00 -1.70 -13.92
C LYS A 90 4.45 -3.11 -13.54
N ASP A 91 5.01 -3.31 -12.34
CA ASP A 91 5.39 -4.64 -11.86
C ASP A 91 4.17 -5.51 -11.54
N ILE A 92 3.05 -4.90 -11.11
CA ILE A 92 1.77 -5.63 -10.99
C ILE A 92 1.30 -6.10 -12.36
N VAL A 93 1.37 -5.22 -13.37
CA VAL A 93 1.01 -5.59 -14.75
C VAL A 93 1.89 -6.73 -15.25
N GLN A 94 3.20 -6.68 -15.02
CA GLN A 94 4.13 -7.77 -15.33
C GLN A 94 3.69 -9.08 -14.67
N ALA A 95 3.38 -9.08 -13.37
CA ALA A 95 2.95 -10.27 -12.66
C ALA A 95 1.65 -10.87 -13.23
N ILE A 96 0.70 -10.03 -13.66
CA ILE A 96 -0.54 -10.48 -14.31
C ILE A 96 -0.23 -11.20 -15.63
N PHE A 97 0.61 -10.62 -16.48
CA PHE A 97 1.00 -11.24 -17.75
C PHE A 97 1.75 -12.56 -17.54
N LEU A 98 2.68 -12.61 -16.59
CA LEU A 98 3.38 -13.85 -16.23
C LEU A 98 2.41 -14.95 -15.79
N GLY A 99 1.38 -14.62 -15.01
CA GLY A 99 0.35 -15.57 -14.61
C GLY A 99 -0.46 -16.10 -15.78
N ILE A 100 -0.76 -15.26 -16.77
CA ILE A 100 -1.47 -15.65 -18.00
C ILE A 100 -0.58 -16.52 -18.88
N GLU A 101 0.64 -16.11 -19.16
CA GLU A 101 1.59 -16.81 -20.02
C GLU A 101 1.93 -18.21 -19.50
N LYS A 102 2.05 -18.34 -18.19
CA LYS A 102 2.34 -19.63 -17.53
C LYS A 102 1.10 -20.48 -17.27
N ASN A 103 -0.09 -20.04 -17.70
CA ASN A 103 -1.37 -20.73 -17.44
C ASN A 103 -1.58 -21.08 -15.96
N VAL A 104 -1.13 -20.22 -15.06
CA VAL A 104 -1.27 -20.45 -13.62
C VAL A 104 -2.74 -20.32 -13.22
N THR A 105 -3.21 -21.23 -12.41
CA THR A 105 -4.59 -21.19 -11.91
C THR A 105 -4.69 -21.66 -10.47
N ARG A 106 -5.68 -21.13 -9.72
CA ARG A 106 -5.97 -21.45 -8.32
C ARG A 106 -4.79 -21.18 -7.39
N ARG A 107 -4.12 -20.04 -7.62
CA ARG A 107 -2.98 -19.56 -6.84
C ARG A 107 -3.23 -18.18 -6.27
N THR A 108 -2.52 -17.88 -5.20
CA THR A 108 -2.50 -16.56 -4.56
C THR A 108 -1.06 -16.10 -4.37
N TYR A 109 -0.74 -14.88 -4.78
CA TYR A 109 0.61 -14.33 -4.79
C TYR A 109 0.67 -12.97 -4.09
N PHE A 110 1.69 -12.76 -3.27
CA PHE A 110 2.06 -11.44 -2.79
C PHE A 110 2.91 -10.71 -3.83
N LEU A 111 2.73 -9.39 -3.91
CA LEU A 111 3.51 -8.55 -4.81
C LEU A 111 4.12 -7.37 -4.06
N THR A 112 5.43 -7.28 -4.08
CA THR A 112 6.24 -6.12 -3.64
C THR A 112 7.44 -5.98 -4.57
N ASP A 113 8.23 -4.93 -4.37
CA ASP A 113 9.54 -4.78 -5.01
C ASP A 113 10.66 -5.59 -4.34
N GLY A 114 10.34 -6.40 -3.33
CA GLY A 114 11.30 -7.22 -2.58
C GLY A 114 12.03 -6.50 -1.45
N ASN A 115 11.86 -5.18 -1.31
CA ASN A 115 12.55 -4.38 -0.31
C ASN A 115 11.64 -3.98 0.85
N VAL A 116 12.26 -3.70 2.01
CA VAL A 116 11.57 -3.21 3.21
C VAL A 116 12.02 -1.80 3.53
N TYR A 117 11.06 -0.91 3.66
CA TYR A 117 11.29 0.51 3.83
C TYR A 117 10.81 1.03 5.19
N LYS A 118 11.50 2.05 5.70
CA LYS A 118 11.04 2.78 6.89
C LYS A 118 9.94 3.77 6.52
N SER A 119 9.16 4.20 7.50
CA SER A 119 7.96 5.04 7.33
C SER A 119 8.19 6.32 6.51
N ARG A 120 9.42 6.86 6.48
CA ARG A 120 9.73 8.09 5.74
C ARG A 120 10.38 7.88 4.39
N ALA A 121 10.76 6.66 4.03
CA ALA A 121 11.51 6.41 2.80
C ALA A 121 10.78 6.97 1.57
N PHE A 122 9.47 6.82 1.50
CA PHE A 122 8.65 7.34 0.38
C PHE A 122 8.63 8.88 0.35
N SER A 123 8.37 9.53 1.49
CA SER A 123 8.31 10.99 1.57
C SER A 123 9.69 11.63 1.35
N ASP A 124 10.77 11.01 1.82
CA ASP A 124 12.13 11.49 1.59
C ASP A 124 12.49 11.46 0.09
N LEU A 125 12.07 10.42 -0.63
CA LEU A 125 12.25 10.34 -2.09
C LEU A 125 11.40 11.38 -2.84
N ILE A 126 10.13 11.58 -2.44
CA ILE A 126 9.32 12.65 -3.01
C ILE A 126 9.99 14.02 -2.80
N GLN A 127 10.50 14.29 -1.59
CA GLN A 127 11.18 15.53 -1.29
C GLN A 127 12.40 15.73 -2.21
N LYS A 128 13.20 14.66 -2.43
CA LYS A 128 14.33 14.65 -3.35
C LYS A 128 13.88 15.02 -4.78
N GLU A 129 12.84 14.39 -5.30
CA GLU A 129 12.30 14.61 -6.65
C GLU A 129 11.68 16.02 -6.84
N LEU A 130 11.25 16.66 -5.77
CA LEU A 130 10.77 18.05 -5.75
C LEU A 130 11.90 19.08 -5.60
N GLY A 131 13.18 18.67 -5.64
CA GLY A 131 14.34 19.56 -5.57
C GLY A 131 14.80 19.86 -4.13
N ASN A 132 14.51 18.97 -3.19
CA ASN A 132 14.86 19.09 -1.77
C ASN A 132 14.39 20.41 -1.11
N PRO A 133 13.10 20.79 -1.22
CA PRO A 133 12.61 21.96 -0.51
C PRO A 133 12.78 21.76 1.00
N PHE A 134 12.88 22.87 1.74
CA PHE A 134 12.77 22.80 3.20
C PHE A 134 11.39 22.24 3.57
N VAL A 135 11.36 21.19 4.41
CA VAL A 135 10.10 20.54 4.82
C VAL A 135 10.06 20.37 6.33
N LEU A 136 8.97 20.79 6.94
CA LEU A 136 8.69 20.59 8.35
C LEU A 136 8.11 19.17 8.54
N HIS A 137 8.89 18.30 9.20
CA HIS A 137 8.47 16.94 9.49
C HIS A 137 7.67 16.87 10.78
N LEU A 138 6.38 16.59 10.67
CA LEU A 138 5.45 16.50 11.80
C LEU A 138 5.08 15.04 12.09
N LYS A 139 5.36 14.59 13.31
CA LYS A 139 4.92 13.27 13.78
C LYS A 139 3.57 13.38 14.46
N CYS A 140 2.54 12.77 13.87
CA CYS A 140 1.20 12.75 14.42
C CYS A 140 1.05 11.60 15.43
N PRO A 141 0.82 11.87 16.73
CA PRO A 141 0.50 10.83 17.71
C PRO A 141 -0.73 10.05 17.30
N LEU A 142 -0.73 8.71 17.50
CA LEU A 142 -1.85 7.86 17.10
C LEU A 142 -3.19 8.26 17.71
N ILE A 143 -3.20 8.80 18.93
CA ILE A 143 -4.42 9.27 19.58
C ILE A 143 -5.02 10.49 18.87
N VAL A 144 -4.17 11.41 18.45
CA VAL A 144 -4.58 12.60 17.69
C VAL A 144 -5.13 12.19 16.33
N LEU A 145 -4.41 11.32 15.61
CA LEU A 145 -4.88 10.78 14.34
C LEU A 145 -6.23 10.08 14.47
N LYS A 146 -6.44 9.30 15.55
CA LYS A 146 -7.73 8.63 15.82
C LYS A 146 -8.87 9.63 15.99
N VAL A 147 -8.66 10.68 16.80
CA VAL A 147 -9.69 11.71 17.05
C VAL A 147 -10.03 12.44 15.76
N ILE A 148 -9.01 12.86 15.00
CA ILE A 148 -9.22 13.54 13.71
C ILE A 148 -9.97 12.64 12.72
N SER A 149 -9.61 11.35 12.64
CA SER A 149 -10.29 10.38 11.76
C SER A 149 -11.76 10.21 12.10
N LEU A 150 -12.11 10.10 13.39
CA LEU A 150 -13.48 9.96 13.84
C LEU A 150 -14.30 11.25 13.59
N LEU A 151 -13.72 12.41 13.83
CA LEU A 151 -14.38 13.70 13.56
C LEU A 151 -14.61 13.91 12.06
N ALA A 152 -13.60 13.61 11.23
CA ALA A 152 -13.72 13.71 9.78
C ALA A 152 -14.79 12.77 9.20
N GLU A 153 -14.85 11.53 9.71
CA GLU A 153 -15.87 10.55 9.35
C GLU A 153 -17.28 11.01 9.78
N PHE A 154 -17.43 11.53 11.00
CA PHE A 154 -18.70 12.06 11.49
C PHE A 154 -19.23 13.23 10.64
N ILE A 155 -18.36 14.19 10.31
CA ILE A 155 -18.72 15.35 9.48
C ILE A 155 -19.11 14.91 8.06
N ALA A 156 -18.32 13.99 7.48
CA ALA A 156 -18.56 13.47 6.14
C ALA A 156 -19.91 12.73 6.05
N THR A 157 -20.19 11.87 7.03
CA THR A 157 -21.46 11.14 7.11
C THR A 157 -22.66 12.09 7.19
N ARG A 158 -22.53 13.17 7.99
CA ARG A 158 -23.58 14.20 8.11
C ARG A 158 -23.78 15.00 6.81
N SER A 159 -22.74 15.21 6.05
CA SER A 159 -22.80 15.95 4.77
C SER A 159 -23.06 15.07 3.54
N GLY A 160 -23.33 13.77 3.72
CA GLY A 160 -23.54 12.81 2.62
C GLY A 160 -22.32 12.59 1.74
N LYS A 161 -21.10 12.89 2.26
CA LYS A 161 -19.84 12.74 1.54
C LYS A 161 -19.01 11.63 2.16
N SER A 162 -18.06 11.09 1.41
CA SER A 162 -17.02 10.18 1.95
C SER A 162 -15.83 10.99 2.46
N SER A 163 -15.24 10.56 3.59
CA SER A 163 -14.00 11.16 4.10
C SER A 163 -12.79 10.35 3.64
N THR A 164 -11.77 11.05 3.13
CA THR A 164 -10.47 10.44 2.82
C THR A 164 -9.78 9.92 4.09
N LEU A 165 -9.97 10.60 5.22
CA LEU A 165 -9.49 10.17 6.53
C LEU A 165 -10.69 9.68 7.35
N ASN A 166 -10.72 8.39 7.66
CA ASN A 166 -11.78 7.71 8.40
C ASN A 166 -11.20 6.66 9.35
N SER A 167 -12.05 5.98 10.10
CA SER A 167 -11.64 4.93 11.05
C SER A 167 -10.89 3.77 10.39
N ASP A 168 -11.21 3.39 9.16
CA ASP A 168 -10.50 2.35 8.42
C ASP A 168 -9.11 2.83 7.97
N LYS A 169 -8.98 4.06 7.47
CA LYS A 169 -7.68 4.64 7.12
C LYS A 169 -6.78 4.74 8.35
N TYR A 170 -7.34 5.13 9.52
CA TYR A 170 -6.59 5.11 10.78
C TYR A 170 -6.04 3.71 11.12
N LYS A 171 -6.84 2.64 10.96
CA LYS A 171 -6.40 1.26 11.23
C LYS A 171 -5.25 0.85 10.31
N ILE A 172 -5.31 1.21 9.02
CA ILE A 172 -4.25 0.96 8.05
C ILE A 172 -2.99 1.72 8.42
N MET A 173 -3.09 3.02 8.69
CA MET A 173 -1.94 3.89 8.97
C MET A 173 -1.21 3.53 10.27
N LYS A 174 -1.91 2.98 11.27
CA LYS A 174 -1.29 2.56 12.52
C LYS A 174 -0.60 1.20 12.45
N GLN A 175 -0.88 0.38 11.43
CA GLN A 175 -0.26 -0.94 11.27
C GLN A 175 1.24 -0.80 11.03
N ARG A 176 2.03 -1.66 11.69
CA ARG A 176 3.48 -1.48 11.76
C ARG A 176 4.27 -2.42 10.85
N ASN A 177 3.70 -3.57 10.51
CA ASN A 177 4.35 -4.55 9.64
C ASN A 177 3.51 -4.77 8.37
N TRP A 178 4.13 -4.48 7.23
CA TRP A 178 3.57 -4.70 5.90
C TRP A 178 4.48 -5.58 5.03
N GLN A 179 5.46 -6.24 5.66
CA GLN A 179 6.33 -7.16 4.94
C GLN A 179 5.54 -8.40 4.54
N CYS A 180 5.83 -8.94 3.35
CA CYS A 180 5.30 -10.22 2.93
C CYS A 180 6.35 -11.00 2.14
N ASP A 181 6.27 -12.33 2.21
CA ASP A 181 7.15 -13.22 1.48
C ASP A 181 6.72 -13.33 0.01
N ILE A 182 7.60 -12.91 -0.89
CA ILE A 182 7.39 -13.02 -2.34
C ILE A 182 8.20 -14.16 -2.98
N ILE A 183 8.93 -14.96 -2.20
CA ILE A 183 9.72 -16.08 -2.74
C ILE A 183 8.85 -17.04 -3.54
N PRO A 184 7.63 -17.44 -3.09
CA PRO A 184 6.74 -18.24 -3.90
C PRO A 184 6.36 -17.58 -5.24
N THR A 185 6.12 -16.26 -5.23
CA THR A 185 5.82 -15.50 -6.45
C THR A 185 6.99 -15.50 -7.44
N ILE A 186 8.20 -15.30 -6.94
CA ILE A 186 9.43 -15.35 -7.75
C ILE A 186 9.60 -16.75 -8.35
N ASN A 187 9.52 -17.80 -7.54
CA ASN A 187 9.80 -19.17 -7.97
C ASN A 187 8.75 -19.71 -8.96
N GLU A 188 7.47 -19.44 -8.72
CA GLU A 188 6.38 -19.98 -9.54
C GLU A 188 6.13 -19.15 -10.80
N LEU A 189 6.08 -17.79 -10.66
CA LEU A 189 5.82 -16.91 -11.78
C LEU A 189 7.08 -16.45 -12.52
N GLY A 190 8.27 -16.56 -11.93
CA GLY A 190 9.45 -15.89 -12.43
C GLY A 190 9.34 -14.36 -12.29
N TYR A 191 8.55 -13.92 -11.29
CA TYR A 191 8.36 -12.50 -11.01
C TYR A 191 9.69 -11.84 -10.64
N ALA A 192 10.05 -10.79 -11.34
CA ALA A 192 11.25 -10.01 -11.11
C ALA A 192 10.87 -8.52 -11.20
N PRO A 193 10.58 -7.86 -10.06
CA PRO A 193 10.20 -6.45 -10.08
C PRO A 193 11.32 -5.61 -10.68
N GLU A 194 10.99 -4.75 -11.62
CA GLU A 194 11.93 -3.88 -12.33
C GLU A 194 12.11 -2.52 -11.65
N TYR A 195 11.23 -2.20 -10.72
CA TYR A 195 11.16 -0.92 -10.02
C TYR A 195 11.40 -1.08 -8.54
N ASP A 196 12.51 -0.56 -8.05
CA ASP A 196 12.64 -0.21 -6.64
C ASP A 196 11.87 1.08 -6.32
N LEU A 197 11.82 1.45 -5.05
CA LEU A 197 11.08 2.63 -4.61
C LEU A 197 11.62 3.92 -5.23
N GLU A 198 12.94 4.06 -5.40
CA GLU A 198 13.57 5.27 -5.94
C GLU A 198 13.19 5.47 -7.40
N LYS A 199 13.37 4.45 -8.23
CA LYS A 199 13.01 4.49 -9.65
C LYS A 199 11.51 4.74 -9.86
N GLY A 200 10.66 4.06 -9.09
CA GLY A 200 9.21 4.20 -9.22
C GLY A 200 8.70 5.56 -8.75
N VAL A 201 9.25 6.13 -7.66
CA VAL A 201 8.91 7.49 -7.21
C VAL A 201 9.35 8.52 -8.23
N HIS A 202 10.54 8.37 -8.82
CA HIS A 202 11.02 9.25 -9.89
C HIS A 202 10.02 9.30 -11.06
N GLU A 203 9.63 8.15 -11.62
CA GLU A 203 8.64 8.12 -12.71
C GLU A 203 7.26 8.68 -12.28
N THR A 204 6.83 8.39 -11.07
CA THR A 204 5.55 8.86 -10.54
C THR A 204 5.51 10.38 -10.45
N ILE A 205 6.55 11.00 -9.86
CA ILE A 205 6.63 12.46 -9.72
C ILE A 205 6.82 13.14 -11.08
N ALA A 206 7.62 12.54 -11.98
CA ALA A 206 7.74 13.03 -13.35
C ALA A 206 6.38 13.06 -14.07
N TRP A 207 5.59 11.99 -13.91
CA TRP A 207 4.24 11.93 -14.47
C TRP A 207 3.33 13.02 -13.88
N TYR A 208 3.31 13.20 -12.54
CA TYR A 208 2.50 14.24 -11.91
C TYR A 208 2.84 15.64 -12.41
N LYS A 209 4.13 15.93 -12.64
CA LYS A 209 4.59 17.22 -13.22
C LYS A 209 4.14 17.36 -14.66
N ASN A 210 4.31 16.34 -15.50
CA ASN A 210 3.97 16.39 -16.91
C ASN A 210 2.46 16.55 -17.17
N GLU A 211 1.63 15.96 -16.32
CA GLU A 211 0.17 16.04 -16.41
C GLU A 211 -0.42 17.27 -15.67
N GLY A 212 0.42 18.13 -15.11
CA GLY A 212 0.00 19.35 -14.42
C GLY A 212 -0.71 19.09 -13.06
N TRP A 213 -0.41 17.95 -12.44
CA TRP A 213 -0.91 17.65 -11.09
C TRP A 213 -0.09 18.36 -10.02
N LEU A 214 1.21 18.58 -10.26
CA LEU A 214 2.18 19.27 -9.40
C LEU A 214 2.75 20.52 -10.09
#